data_8882a8c73917b3b245c572d40864ba5c
#
_entry.id   8882a8c73917b3b245c572d40864ba5c
#
_cell.length_a   1.000
_cell.length_b   1.000
_cell.length_c   1.000
_cell.angle_alpha   90.00
_cell.angle_beta   90.00
_cell.angle_gamma   90.00
#
_symmetry.space_group_name_H-M   'P 1'
#
loop_
_entity.id
_entity.type
_entity.pdbx_description
1 polymer ?
#
loop_
_entity_poly.entity_id
_entity_poly.type
_entity_poly.pdbx_seq_one_letter_code
_entity_poly.pdbx_strand_id
1 'polypeptide(L)'
;MACGHSGRRGVRRGDTARRKRTRKGDGIEPDGWKVEGLDRREDCEGLVETARRGDRRDVGCIVLGRGADENKVRGWLEVAASVPGFIGFAVGRTTFWDAVADYLANKTTREEATSRIAQRYLAWAGIFQRAQVDHGDDRVMATGMTAEARSRFGQGGA
;
A
#
# COMPACT_ATOMS: atom_id res chain seq x y z
N MET A 1 6.57 27.17 36.49
CA MET A 1 6.55 25.75 36.11
C MET A 1 6.24 25.70 34.61
N ALA A 2 7.23 25.42 33.79
CA ALA A 2 7.09 25.39 32.31
C ALA A 2 6.94 23.92 31.87
N CYS A 3 5.76 23.56 31.33
CA CYS A 3 5.52 22.26 30.73
C CYS A 3 6.22 22.20 29.37
N GLY A 4 7.27 21.40 29.28
CA GLY A 4 8.00 21.14 28.05
C GLY A 4 7.13 20.36 27.06
N HIS A 5 6.85 20.94 25.90
CA HIS A 5 6.29 20.23 24.76
C HIS A 5 7.37 19.29 24.20
N SER A 6 7.17 17.99 24.41
CA SER A 6 7.95 16.95 23.75
C SER A 6 7.61 16.95 22.25
N GLY A 7 8.43 17.62 21.45
CA GLY A 7 8.35 17.59 20.01
C GLY A 7 8.52 16.17 19.48
N ARG A 8 7.46 15.62 18.90
CA ARG A 8 7.54 14.38 18.10
C ARG A 8 8.50 14.64 16.95
N ARG A 9 9.69 14.07 17.04
CA ARG A 9 10.66 14.08 15.94
C ARG A 9 10.03 13.35 14.75
N GLY A 10 9.65 14.11 13.72
CA GLY A 10 9.23 13.54 12.45
C GLY A 10 10.35 12.65 11.92
N VAL A 11 10.02 11.41 11.58
CA VAL A 11 10.94 10.47 10.95
C VAL A 11 11.40 11.10 9.63
N ARG A 12 12.68 11.45 9.54
CA ARG A 12 13.26 12.06 8.33
C ARG A 12 13.15 11.07 7.17
N ARG A 13 12.76 11.57 5.99
CA ARG A 13 12.48 10.81 4.76
C ARG A 13 13.56 9.78 4.36
N GLY A 14 14.83 10.02 4.70
CA GLY A 14 15.93 9.07 4.48
C GLY A 14 15.97 7.87 5.43
N ASP A 15 15.14 7.86 6.48
CA ASP A 15 15.28 6.89 7.57
C ASP A 15 14.70 5.51 7.18
N THR A 16 13.68 5.45 6.32
CA THR A 16 13.08 4.19 5.87
C THR A 16 13.99 3.40 4.95
N ALA A 17 14.60 4.05 3.96
CA ALA A 17 15.56 3.41 3.06
C ALA A 17 16.83 2.99 3.83
N ARG A 18 17.29 3.84 4.77
CA ARG A 18 18.44 3.53 5.63
C ARG A 18 18.20 2.34 6.54
N ARG A 19 17.04 2.28 7.22
CA ARG A 19 16.66 1.15 8.09
C ARG A 19 16.59 -0.18 7.35
N LYS A 20 16.16 -0.16 6.08
CA LYS A 20 16.10 -1.36 5.25
C LYS A 20 17.46 -1.80 4.75
N ARG A 21 18.36 -0.86 4.42
CA ARG A 21 19.77 -1.19 4.16
C ARG A 21 20.44 -1.87 5.34
N THR A 22 20.20 -1.37 6.55
CA THR A 22 20.73 -1.96 7.78
C THR A 22 20.20 -3.38 7.98
N ARG A 23 18.88 -3.60 7.87
CA ARG A 23 18.28 -4.93 8.03
C ARG A 23 18.80 -5.95 7.02
N LYS A 24 19.04 -5.53 5.77
CA LYS A 24 19.64 -6.40 4.76
C LYS A 24 21.12 -6.69 5.06
N GLY A 25 21.85 -5.71 5.63
CA GLY A 25 23.21 -5.90 6.15
C GLY A 25 23.29 -6.93 7.29
N ASP A 26 22.19 -7.09 8.04
CA ASP A 26 22.07 -8.07 9.13
C ASP A 26 21.67 -9.49 8.64
N GLY A 27 21.72 -9.75 7.32
CA GLY A 27 21.38 -11.06 6.74
C GLY A 27 19.88 -11.37 6.66
N ILE A 28 19.01 -10.38 6.88
CA ILE A 28 17.55 -10.54 6.75
C ILE A 28 17.15 -10.37 5.28
N GLU A 29 16.65 -11.44 4.69
CA GLU A 29 16.28 -11.49 3.27
C GLU A 29 14.82 -11.90 3.06
N PRO A 30 13.84 -11.00 3.25
CA PRO A 30 12.42 -11.29 3.05
C PRO A 30 12.08 -11.38 1.56
N ASP A 31 11.02 -12.13 1.25
CA ASP A 31 10.49 -12.25 -0.12
C ASP A 31 9.74 -10.99 -0.59
N GLY A 32 9.32 -10.14 0.35
CA GLY A 32 8.67 -8.88 0.04
C GLY A 32 8.87 -7.83 1.14
N TRP A 33 8.91 -6.57 0.73
CA TRP A 33 9.09 -5.45 1.64
C TRP A 33 7.81 -4.60 1.74
N LYS A 34 7.34 -4.39 2.97
CA LYS A 34 6.35 -3.37 3.29
C LYS A 34 7.07 -2.06 3.58
N VAL A 35 6.75 -1.01 2.83
CA VAL A 35 7.41 0.29 2.92
C VAL A 35 6.41 1.40 3.18
N GLU A 36 6.82 2.40 3.94
CA GLU A 36 6.03 3.63 4.05
C GLU A 36 5.97 4.33 2.69
N GLY A 37 4.88 5.05 2.44
CA GLY A 37 4.76 5.84 1.23
C GLY A 37 5.92 6.85 1.09
N LEU A 38 6.40 6.99 -0.12
CA LEU A 38 7.48 7.90 -0.51
C LEU A 38 6.93 8.93 -1.48
N ASP A 39 7.40 10.17 -1.36
CA ASP A 39 6.90 11.29 -2.17
C ASP A 39 7.62 11.42 -3.51
N ARG A 40 8.75 10.74 -3.68
CA ARG A 40 9.61 10.89 -4.85
C ARG A 40 9.89 9.55 -5.51
N ARG A 41 9.87 9.56 -6.83
CA ARG A 41 10.15 8.38 -7.66
C ARG A 41 11.55 7.82 -7.41
N GLU A 42 12.55 8.69 -7.32
CA GLU A 42 13.95 8.30 -7.12
C GLU A 42 14.16 7.54 -5.79
N ASP A 43 13.41 7.92 -4.74
CA ASP A 43 13.46 7.24 -3.45
C ASP A 43 12.85 5.82 -3.56
N CYS A 44 11.80 5.67 -4.36
CA CYS A 44 11.19 4.37 -4.65
C CYS A 44 12.14 3.48 -5.45
N GLU A 45 12.79 4.02 -6.50
CA GLU A 45 13.75 3.29 -7.32
C GLU A 45 14.96 2.81 -6.51
N GLY A 46 15.56 3.67 -5.69
CA GLY A 46 16.67 3.30 -4.82
C GLY A 46 16.29 2.26 -3.75
N LEU A 47 15.02 2.25 -3.34
CA LEU A 47 14.50 1.25 -2.42
C LEU A 47 14.34 -0.11 -3.09
N VAL A 48 13.81 -0.17 -4.31
CA VAL A 48 13.69 -1.39 -5.10
C VAL A 48 15.09 -1.95 -5.41
N GLU A 49 16.04 -1.11 -5.85
CA GLU A 49 17.42 -1.51 -6.07
C GLU A 49 18.02 -2.17 -4.82
N THR A 50 17.81 -1.55 -3.65
CA THR A 50 18.29 -2.09 -2.37
C THR A 50 17.61 -3.43 -2.03
N ALA A 51 16.31 -3.56 -2.28
CA ALA A 51 15.54 -4.77 -2.00
C ALA A 51 16.02 -5.95 -2.87
N ARG A 52 16.40 -5.67 -4.11
CA ARG A 52 16.79 -6.66 -5.13
C ARG A 52 18.29 -6.95 -5.19
N ARG A 53 19.12 -6.43 -4.27
CA ARG A 53 20.54 -6.74 -4.20
C ARG A 53 20.79 -8.24 -4.04
N GLY A 54 21.91 -8.72 -4.61
CA GLY A 54 22.27 -10.14 -4.52
C GLY A 54 21.42 -11.00 -5.44
N ASP A 55 21.09 -10.49 -6.63
CA ASP A 55 20.34 -11.19 -7.70
C ASP A 55 18.92 -11.63 -7.33
N ARG A 56 18.32 -10.98 -6.32
CA ARG A 56 16.94 -11.26 -5.86
C ARG A 56 15.91 -10.47 -6.65
N ARG A 57 15.79 -10.76 -7.95
CA ARG A 57 14.96 -9.99 -8.90
C ARG A 57 13.46 -10.08 -8.62
N ASP A 58 13.00 -11.15 -7.99
CA ASP A 58 11.59 -11.40 -7.72
C ASP A 58 11.06 -10.72 -6.44
N VAL A 59 11.94 -10.07 -5.66
CA VAL A 59 11.53 -9.35 -4.46
C VAL A 59 10.73 -8.11 -4.85
N GLY A 60 9.50 -8.04 -4.31
CA GLY A 60 8.59 -6.91 -4.51
C GLY A 60 8.48 -6.00 -3.30
N CYS A 61 8.05 -4.76 -3.56
CA CYS A 61 7.72 -3.78 -2.53
C CYS A 61 6.22 -3.47 -2.54
N ILE A 62 5.62 -3.25 -1.38
CA ILE A 62 4.25 -2.77 -1.24
C ILE A 62 4.20 -1.53 -0.34
N VAL A 63 3.27 -0.61 -0.66
CA VAL A 63 3.12 0.66 0.04
C VAL A 63 2.21 0.53 1.26
N LEU A 64 2.61 1.12 2.39
CA LEU A 64 1.79 1.26 3.59
C LEU A 64 1.22 2.69 3.70
N GLY A 65 -0.06 2.83 3.99
CA GLY A 65 -0.72 4.13 4.16
C GLY A 65 -0.49 4.79 5.53
N ARG A 66 -0.14 4.03 6.57
CA ARG A 66 0.10 4.48 7.97
C ARG A 66 -0.99 5.36 8.59
N GLY A 67 -2.19 5.38 8.03
CA GLY A 67 -3.28 6.23 8.50
C GLY A 67 -3.10 7.70 8.09
N ALA A 68 -2.32 7.98 7.06
CA ALA A 68 -2.29 9.28 6.40
C ALA A 68 -3.65 9.57 5.73
N ASP A 69 -3.90 10.85 5.43
CA ASP A 69 -5.10 11.25 4.70
C ASP A 69 -5.14 10.65 3.28
N GLU A 70 -6.32 10.66 2.69
CA GLU A 70 -6.59 10.01 1.41
C GLU A 70 -5.75 10.60 0.26
N ASN A 71 -5.59 11.92 0.21
CA ASN A 71 -4.83 12.58 -0.85
C ASN A 71 -3.34 12.23 -0.75
N LYS A 72 -2.81 12.18 0.46
CA LYS A 72 -1.43 11.79 0.71
C LYS A 72 -1.17 10.35 0.31
N VAL A 73 -2.07 9.43 0.68
CA VAL A 73 -1.98 8.03 0.27
C VAL A 73 -2.06 7.90 -1.23
N ARG A 74 -2.99 8.59 -1.89
CA ARG A 74 -3.11 8.59 -3.35
C ARG A 74 -1.80 8.98 -4.03
N GLY A 75 -1.18 10.08 -3.63
CA GLY A 75 0.11 10.52 -4.18
C GLY A 75 1.21 9.48 -4.00
N TRP A 76 1.28 8.82 -2.84
CA TRP A 76 2.25 7.74 -2.62
C TRP A 76 2.02 6.52 -3.50
N LEU A 77 0.75 6.16 -3.72
CA LEU A 77 0.40 5.03 -4.58
C LEU A 77 0.73 5.33 -6.04
N GLU A 78 0.45 6.55 -6.51
CA GLU A 78 0.77 7.00 -7.87
C GLU A 78 2.28 7.00 -8.13
N VAL A 79 3.07 7.52 -7.19
CA VAL A 79 4.54 7.50 -7.27
C VAL A 79 5.06 6.06 -7.28
N ALA A 80 4.61 5.23 -6.35
CA ALA A 80 5.10 3.86 -6.24
C ALA A 80 4.68 2.99 -7.44
N ALA A 81 3.44 3.13 -7.90
CA ALA A 81 2.93 2.37 -9.05
C ALA A 81 3.72 2.67 -10.34
N SER A 82 4.32 3.86 -10.46
CA SER A 82 5.17 4.22 -11.60
C SER A 82 6.56 3.58 -11.59
N VAL A 83 6.92 2.84 -10.52
CA VAL A 83 8.26 2.25 -10.35
C VAL A 83 8.19 0.72 -10.43
N PRO A 84 8.84 0.10 -11.43
CA PRO A 84 8.91 -1.35 -11.53
C PRO A 84 9.54 -1.97 -10.28
N GLY A 85 8.80 -2.89 -9.64
CA GLY A 85 9.23 -3.51 -8.38
C GLY A 85 8.32 -3.17 -7.20
N PHE A 86 7.46 -2.17 -7.32
CA PHE A 86 6.30 -2.04 -6.47
C PHE A 86 5.16 -2.87 -7.04
N ILE A 87 4.69 -3.84 -6.26
CA ILE A 87 3.71 -4.84 -6.68
C ILE A 87 2.32 -4.63 -6.08
N GLY A 88 2.14 -3.59 -5.27
CA GLY A 88 0.84 -3.31 -4.65
C GLY A 88 0.94 -2.45 -3.39
N PHE A 89 -0.12 -2.54 -2.59
CA PHE A 89 -0.26 -1.72 -1.39
C PHE A 89 -0.92 -2.49 -0.23
N ALA A 90 -0.74 -1.97 0.99
CA ALA A 90 -1.45 -2.40 2.19
C ALA A 90 -1.93 -1.15 2.95
N VAL A 91 -2.98 -0.53 2.43
CA VAL A 91 -3.62 0.65 3.01
C VAL A 91 -4.86 0.21 3.79
N GLY A 92 -4.81 0.29 5.11
CA GLY A 92 -5.88 -0.14 5.99
C GLY A 92 -6.76 1.02 6.44
N ARG A 93 -6.38 1.69 7.54
CA ARG A 93 -7.23 2.70 8.22
C ARG A 93 -7.76 3.78 7.30
N THR A 94 -6.96 4.31 6.41
CA THR A 94 -7.39 5.31 5.41
C THR A 94 -8.50 4.78 4.50
N THR A 95 -8.58 3.46 4.28
CA THR A 95 -9.60 2.84 3.45
C THR A 95 -10.92 2.67 4.20
N PHE A 96 -10.89 2.26 5.47
CA PHE A 96 -12.11 1.77 6.15
C PHE A 96 -12.52 2.55 7.40
N TRP A 97 -11.62 3.29 8.05
CA TRP A 97 -11.84 3.75 9.43
C TRP A 97 -13.05 4.68 9.58
N ASP A 98 -13.21 5.68 8.74
CA ASP A 98 -14.31 6.62 8.78
C ASP A 98 -15.67 5.93 8.52
N ALA A 99 -15.72 5.01 7.54
CA ALA A 99 -16.93 4.25 7.26
C ALA A 99 -17.35 3.35 8.44
N VAL A 100 -16.37 2.68 9.06
CA VAL A 100 -16.61 1.85 10.25
C VAL A 100 -17.04 2.72 11.45
N ALA A 101 -16.39 3.85 11.67
CA ALA A 101 -16.72 4.77 12.77
C ALA A 101 -18.14 5.34 12.61
N ASP A 102 -18.54 5.72 11.39
CA ASP A 102 -19.88 6.20 11.09
C ASP A 102 -20.93 5.11 11.31
N TYR A 103 -20.65 3.87 10.89
CA TYR A 103 -21.54 2.74 11.15
C TYR A 103 -21.70 2.46 12.64
N LEU A 104 -20.61 2.41 13.42
CA LEU A 104 -20.67 2.20 14.86
C LEU A 104 -21.37 3.34 15.61
N ALA A 105 -21.35 4.54 15.06
CA ALA A 105 -22.07 5.70 15.58
C ALA A 105 -23.55 5.78 15.09
N ASN A 106 -24.04 4.78 14.38
CA ASN A 106 -25.38 4.74 13.76
C ASN A 106 -25.66 5.92 12.80
N LYS A 107 -24.63 6.45 12.14
CA LYS A 107 -24.75 7.54 11.16
C LYS A 107 -24.94 7.04 9.73
N THR A 108 -24.64 5.78 9.47
CA THR A 108 -24.78 5.16 8.15
C THR A 108 -25.20 3.69 8.31
N THR A 109 -25.73 3.10 7.26
CA THR A 109 -26.06 1.67 7.24
C THR A 109 -24.82 0.81 7.02
N ARG A 110 -24.92 -0.49 7.30
CA ARG A 110 -23.86 -1.46 7.02
C ARG A 110 -23.54 -1.51 5.52
N GLU A 111 -24.58 -1.48 4.69
CA GLU A 111 -24.50 -1.54 3.23
C GLU A 111 -23.75 -0.32 2.68
N GLU A 112 -24.08 0.87 3.15
CA GLU A 112 -23.40 2.12 2.76
C GLU A 112 -21.95 2.13 3.22
N ALA A 113 -21.67 1.73 4.47
CA ALA A 113 -20.31 1.64 4.97
C ALA A 113 -19.46 0.66 4.13
N THR A 114 -20.02 -0.52 3.82
CA THR A 114 -19.36 -1.53 2.98
C THR A 114 -19.10 -1.00 1.58
N SER A 115 -20.08 -0.32 0.98
CA SER A 115 -19.94 0.28 -0.35
C SER A 115 -18.82 1.34 -0.39
N ARG A 116 -18.77 2.22 0.60
CA ARG A 116 -17.71 3.24 0.73
C ARG A 116 -16.31 2.61 0.81
N ILE A 117 -16.16 1.56 1.62
CA ILE A 117 -14.89 0.82 1.76
C ILE A 117 -14.50 0.18 0.42
N ALA A 118 -15.43 -0.51 -0.23
CA ALA A 118 -15.18 -1.18 -1.50
C ALA A 118 -14.79 -0.19 -2.60
N GLN A 119 -15.50 0.92 -2.74
CA GLN A 119 -15.20 1.96 -3.73
C GLN A 119 -13.80 2.55 -3.52
N ARG A 120 -13.44 2.86 -2.28
CA ARG A 120 -12.13 3.40 -1.95
C ARG A 120 -11.01 2.39 -2.24
N TYR A 121 -11.20 1.12 -1.88
CA TYR A 121 -10.26 0.07 -2.20
C TYR A 121 -10.06 -0.11 -3.71
N LEU A 122 -11.15 -0.11 -4.47
CA LEU A 122 -11.11 -0.21 -5.93
C LEU A 122 -10.40 0.99 -6.57
N ALA A 123 -10.57 2.18 -6.01
CA ALA A 123 -9.83 3.37 -6.46
C ALA A 123 -8.31 3.19 -6.29
N TRP A 124 -7.87 2.65 -5.14
CA TRP A 124 -6.44 2.32 -4.91
C TRP A 124 -5.94 1.24 -5.87
N ALA A 125 -6.69 0.14 -6.04
CA ALA A 125 -6.33 -0.94 -6.96
C ALA A 125 -6.20 -0.43 -8.40
N GLY A 126 -7.10 0.45 -8.83
CA GLY A 126 -7.07 1.05 -10.16
C GLY A 126 -5.83 1.88 -10.45
N ILE A 127 -5.19 2.48 -9.44
CA ILE A 127 -3.91 3.20 -9.61
C ILE A 127 -2.81 2.21 -10.06
N PHE A 128 -2.65 1.10 -9.33
CA PHE A 128 -1.66 0.09 -9.66
C PHE A 128 -1.95 -0.62 -10.99
N GLN A 129 -3.21 -0.96 -11.25
CA GLN A 129 -3.59 -1.64 -12.48
C GLN A 129 -3.25 -0.81 -13.73
N ARG A 130 -3.54 0.50 -13.72
CA ARG A 130 -3.21 1.38 -14.85
C ARG A 130 -1.72 1.50 -15.08
N ALA A 131 -0.94 1.70 -14.03
CA ALA A 131 0.51 1.85 -14.15
C ALA A 131 1.19 0.56 -14.65
N GLN A 132 0.65 -0.62 -14.34
CA GLN A 132 1.20 -1.89 -14.80
C GLN A 132 0.93 -2.15 -16.29
N VAL A 133 -0.22 -1.72 -16.79
CA VAL A 133 -0.52 -1.76 -18.24
C VAL A 133 0.48 -0.89 -19.01
N ASP A 134 0.81 0.29 -18.49
CA ASP A 134 1.76 1.20 -19.14
C ASP A 134 3.21 0.66 -19.14
N HIS A 135 3.56 -0.25 -18.23
CA HIS A 135 4.90 -0.84 -18.13
C HIS A 135 5.06 -2.18 -18.86
N GLY A 136 4.01 -2.71 -19.47
CA GLY A 136 4.06 -3.97 -20.27
C GLY A 136 4.42 -5.21 -19.44
N ASP A 137 4.17 -5.21 -18.14
CA ASP A 137 4.49 -6.32 -17.27
C ASP A 137 3.33 -7.33 -17.21
N ASP A 138 3.39 -8.35 -18.08
CA ASP A 138 2.42 -9.46 -18.15
C ASP A 138 2.34 -10.31 -16.86
N ARG A 139 3.14 -10.05 -15.84
CA ARG A 139 3.25 -10.88 -14.62
C ARG A 139 2.12 -10.67 -13.62
N VAL A 140 1.29 -9.65 -13.79
CA VAL A 140 0.25 -9.30 -12.80
C VAL A 140 -1.07 -10.03 -13.01
N MET A 141 -1.24 -10.72 -14.13
CA MET A 141 -2.44 -11.55 -14.37
C MET A 141 -2.47 -12.85 -13.53
N ALA A 142 -1.42 -13.18 -12.79
CA ALA A 142 -1.33 -14.44 -12.03
C ALA A 142 -1.89 -14.38 -10.61
N THR A 143 -2.31 -13.22 -10.08
CA THR A 143 -2.89 -13.10 -8.72
C THR A 143 -4.32 -12.57 -8.75
N GLY A 144 -4.94 -12.57 -9.91
CA GLY A 144 -6.38 -12.35 -10.04
C GLY A 144 -7.15 -13.55 -9.48
N MET A 145 -8.08 -13.30 -8.60
CA MET A 145 -9.08 -14.27 -8.17
C MET A 145 -9.53 -15.10 -9.37
N THR A 146 -9.25 -16.40 -9.35
CA THR A 146 -9.71 -17.33 -10.38
C THR A 146 -11.22 -17.22 -10.54
N ALA A 147 -11.73 -17.46 -11.75
CA ALA A 147 -13.17 -17.42 -12.06
C ALA A 147 -14.01 -18.30 -11.10
N GLU A 148 -13.40 -19.32 -10.49
CA GLU A 148 -13.99 -20.17 -9.46
C GLU A 148 -14.31 -19.44 -8.13
N ALA A 149 -13.54 -18.42 -7.74
CA ALA A 149 -13.83 -17.64 -6.54
C ALA A 149 -15.07 -16.75 -6.73
N ARG A 150 -15.37 -16.29 -7.95
CA ARG A 150 -16.59 -15.53 -8.27
C ARG A 150 -17.86 -16.39 -8.19
N SER A 151 -17.78 -17.67 -8.54
CA SER A 151 -18.92 -18.59 -8.50
C SER A 151 -19.38 -18.91 -7.08
N ARG A 152 -18.50 -18.90 -6.08
CA ARG A 152 -18.85 -19.25 -4.69
C ARG A 152 -19.53 -18.14 -3.91
N PHE A 153 -19.40 -16.88 -4.33
CA PHE A 153 -20.04 -15.72 -3.65
C PHE A 153 -21.33 -15.25 -4.33
N GLY A 154 -21.69 -15.82 -5.48
CA GLY A 154 -22.89 -15.43 -6.24
C GLY A 154 -24.14 -16.28 -6.00
N GLN A 155 -24.11 -17.33 -5.17
CA GLN A 155 -25.27 -18.23 -4.92
C GLN A 155 -25.62 -18.28 -3.45
N GLY A 156 -25.98 -17.15 -2.88
CA GLY A 156 -26.48 -17.05 -1.51
C GLY A 156 -27.49 -15.92 -1.36
N GLY A 157 -28.64 -16.06 -2.03
CA GLY A 157 -29.70 -15.07 -1.93
C GLY A 157 -30.98 -15.59 -2.58
N ALA A 158 -31.73 -16.44 -1.87
CA ALA A 158 -33.14 -16.66 -2.02
C ALA A 158 -33.73 -16.82 -0.60
#